data_fd453241f81d5df079f1853df604a643
#
_entry.id   fd453241f81d5df079f1853df604a643
#
_cell.length_a   1.000
_cell.length_b   1.000
_cell.length_c   1.000
_cell.angle_alpha   90.00
_cell.angle_beta   90.00
_cell.angle_gamma   90.00
#
_symmetry.space_group_name_H-M   'P 1'
#
loop_
_entity.id
_entity.type
_entity.pdbx_description
1 polymer ?
#
loop_
_entity_poly.entity_id
_entity_poly.type
_entity_poly.pdbx_seq_one_letter_code
_entity_poly.pdbx_strand_id
1 'polypeptide(L)'
;MKRIVSLFAVLTAAFVILATAQALAQDKTPVKVKSSEVVTGVVIVHVQKEGKSLDLQCNEGGGTCKVLQSGNYLMVELPKNYGMYDCKNVEMYRGDQDKPEAAEKIGDYCLVEK
;
A
#
# COMPACT_ATOMS: atom_id res chain seq x y z
N MET A 1 -11.67 17.38 44.06
CA MET A 1 -12.23 16.14 43.48
C MET A 1 -12.81 16.34 42.09
N LYS A 2 -13.64 17.39 41.89
CA LYS A 2 -14.23 17.63 40.55
C LYS A 2 -13.19 17.87 39.46
N ARG A 3 -12.06 18.54 39.77
CA ARG A 3 -11.00 18.81 38.81
C ARG A 3 -10.30 17.52 38.32
N ILE A 4 -10.11 16.58 39.24
CA ILE A 4 -9.47 15.30 38.91
C ILE A 4 -10.33 14.51 37.96
N VAL A 5 -11.66 14.46 38.15
CA VAL A 5 -12.59 13.78 37.29
C VAL A 5 -12.56 14.38 35.87
N SER A 6 -12.52 15.71 35.76
CA SER A 6 -12.42 16.38 34.46
C SER A 6 -11.15 16.03 33.71
N LEU A 7 -10.02 15.94 34.41
CA LEU A 7 -8.75 15.56 33.80
C LEU A 7 -8.80 14.14 33.23
N PHE A 8 -9.38 13.21 33.96
CA PHE A 8 -9.53 11.83 33.46
C PHE A 8 -10.38 11.76 32.21
N ALA A 9 -11.47 12.52 32.14
CA ALA A 9 -12.34 12.54 30.99
C ALA A 9 -11.60 13.06 29.75
N VAL A 10 -10.80 14.10 29.88
CA VAL A 10 -10.01 14.66 28.77
C VAL A 10 -8.98 13.66 28.27
N LEU A 11 -8.26 12.99 29.15
CA LEU A 11 -7.26 11.99 28.79
C LEU A 11 -7.89 10.82 28.04
N THR A 12 -9.06 10.36 28.48
CA THR A 12 -9.77 9.27 27.81
C THR A 12 -10.17 9.66 26.39
N ALA A 13 -10.67 10.88 26.18
CA ALA A 13 -11.06 11.35 24.85
C ALA A 13 -9.85 11.43 23.91
N ALA A 14 -8.71 11.92 24.38
CA ALA A 14 -7.49 11.99 23.58
C ALA A 14 -7.01 10.59 23.14
N PHE A 15 -7.08 9.62 24.04
CA PHE A 15 -6.69 8.24 23.73
C PHE A 15 -7.58 7.64 22.67
N VAL A 16 -8.88 7.84 22.72
CA VAL A 16 -9.83 7.33 21.73
C VAL A 16 -9.53 7.90 20.34
N ILE A 17 -9.21 9.19 20.25
CA ILE A 17 -8.86 9.83 18.97
C ILE A 17 -7.62 9.18 18.35
N LEU A 18 -6.57 8.93 19.15
CA LEU A 18 -5.36 8.28 18.67
C LEU A 18 -5.63 6.86 18.15
N ALA A 19 -6.45 6.09 18.86
CA ALA A 19 -6.81 4.74 18.43
C ALA A 19 -7.54 4.75 17.09
N THR A 20 -8.46 5.70 16.91
CA THR A 20 -9.20 5.85 15.66
C THR A 20 -8.27 6.17 14.48
N ALA A 21 -7.32 7.08 14.68
CA ALA A 21 -6.36 7.45 13.64
C ALA A 21 -5.50 6.26 13.22
N GLN A 22 -5.07 5.43 14.16
CA GLN A 22 -4.29 4.23 13.86
C GLN A 22 -5.10 3.19 13.08
N ALA A 23 -6.39 3.05 13.37
CA ALA A 23 -7.26 2.11 12.68
C ALA A 23 -7.48 2.47 11.21
N LEU A 24 -7.32 3.72 10.81
CA LEU A 24 -7.46 4.18 9.44
C LEU A 24 -6.19 4.02 8.61
N ALA A 25 -5.05 3.75 9.24
CA ALA A 25 -3.78 3.59 8.54
C ALA A 25 -3.75 2.26 7.77
N GLN A 26 -3.31 2.30 6.51
CA GLN A 26 -3.11 1.11 5.69
C GLN A 26 -1.70 0.57 5.92
N ASP A 27 -1.59 -0.74 6.04
CA ASP A 27 -0.30 -1.39 6.21
C ASP A 27 0.45 -1.44 4.89
N LYS A 28 1.68 -0.92 4.89
CA LYS A 28 2.58 -0.99 3.77
C LYS A 28 3.52 -2.16 3.98
N THR A 29 3.41 -3.18 3.12
CA THR A 29 4.18 -4.41 3.24
C THR A 29 5.41 -4.35 2.34
N PRO A 30 6.61 -4.71 2.83
CA PRO A 30 7.79 -4.75 1.99
C PRO A 30 7.68 -5.85 0.93
N VAL A 31 8.02 -5.50 -0.31
CA VAL A 31 8.06 -6.43 -1.43
C VAL A 31 9.33 -6.18 -2.24
N LYS A 32 9.74 -7.17 -2.99
CA LYS A 32 10.90 -7.06 -3.88
C LYS A 32 10.45 -7.17 -5.32
N VAL A 33 10.72 -6.14 -6.12
CA VAL A 33 10.50 -6.20 -7.56
C VAL A 33 11.68 -6.92 -8.19
N LYS A 34 11.41 -8.01 -8.89
CA LYS A 34 12.43 -8.79 -9.60
C LYS A 34 12.70 -8.22 -10.98
N SER A 35 11.63 -7.92 -11.72
CA SER A 35 11.72 -7.41 -13.08
C SER A 35 10.38 -6.83 -13.48
N SER A 36 10.38 -6.07 -14.57
CA SER A 36 9.15 -5.56 -15.18
C SER A 36 9.28 -5.65 -16.68
N GLU A 37 8.14 -5.77 -17.35
CA GLU A 37 8.09 -5.82 -18.81
C GLU A 37 6.79 -5.23 -19.31
N VAL A 38 6.73 -4.91 -20.59
CA VAL A 38 5.51 -4.48 -21.26
C VAL A 38 5.20 -5.49 -22.34
N VAL A 39 4.01 -6.08 -22.26
CA VAL A 39 3.56 -7.08 -23.24
C VAL A 39 2.22 -6.60 -23.80
N THR A 40 2.22 -6.25 -25.08
CA THR A 40 1.01 -5.81 -25.79
C THR A 40 0.24 -4.71 -25.04
N GLY A 41 0.95 -3.70 -24.57
CA GLY A 41 0.36 -2.57 -23.86
C GLY A 41 0.03 -2.82 -22.39
N VAL A 42 0.41 -3.99 -21.85
CA VAL A 42 0.21 -4.32 -20.43
C VAL A 42 1.55 -4.32 -19.74
N VAL A 43 1.65 -3.51 -18.69
CA VAL A 43 2.82 -3.50 -17.80
C VAL A 43 2.68 -4.68 -16.84
N ILE A 44 3.71 -5.50 -16.77
CA ILE A 44 3.76 -6.65 -15.86
C ILE A 44 4.97 -6.49 -14.96
N VAL A 45 4.73 -6.41 -13.65
CA VAL A 45 5.78 -6.29 -12.64
C VAL A 45 5.83 -7.59 -11.85
N HIS A 46 6.97 -8.26 -11.90
CA HIS A 46 7.17 -9.50 -11.16
C HIS A 46 7.72 -9.19 -9.78
N VAL A 47 6.93 -9.50 -8.75
CA VAL A 47 7.30 -9.18 -7.36
C VAL A 47 7.36 -10.42 -6.50
N GLN A 48 8.11 -10.30 -5.41
CA GLN A 48 8.21 -11.34 -4.39
C GLN A 48 7.80 -10.74 -3.05
N LYS A 49 6.84 -11.38 -2.40
CA LYS A 49 6.34 -10.99 -1.09
C LYS A 49 6.42 -12.21 -0.18
N GLU A 50 7.22 -12.12 0.87
CA GLU A 50 7.38 -13.22 1.84
C GLU A 50 7.70 -14.55 1.15
N GLY A 51 8.61 -14.52 0.16
CA GLY A 51 9.01 -15.70 -0.58
C GLY A 51 8.02 -16.16 -1.65
N LYS A 52 6.88 -15.49 -1.78
CA LYS A 52 5.83 -15.84 -2.73
C LYS A 52 5.95 -14.96 -3.97
N SER A 53 5.85 -15.59 -5.15
CA SER A 53 5.90 -14.86 -6.42
C SER A 53 4.52 -14.37 -6.81
N LEU A 54 4.42 -13.09 -7.13
CA LEU A 54 3.18 -12.44 -7.55
C LEU A 54 3.46 -11.59 -8.78
N ASP A 55 2.44 -11.36 -9.60
CA ASP A 55 2.53 -10.42 -10.70
C ASP A 55 1.60 -9.24 -10.46
N LEU A 56 2.09 -8.05 -10.77
CA LEU A 56 1.26 -6.85 -10.79
C LEU A 56 1.10 -6.43 -12.24
N GLN A 57 -0.13 -6.10 -12.64
CA GLN A 57 -0.44 -5.73 -14.02
C GLN A 57 -1.20 -4.42 -14.06
N CYS A 58 -1.00 -3.67 -15.14
CA CYS A 58 -1.78 -2.47 -15.42
C CYS A 58 -1.68 -2.13 -16.89
N ASN A 59 -2.64 -1.31 -17.37
CA ASN A 59 -2.62 -0.84 -18.74
C ASN A 59 -1.65 0.32 -18.89
N GLU A 60 -0.68 0.18 -19.78
CA GLU A 60 0.32 1.22 -20.04
C GLU A 60 -0.33 2.55 -20.43
N GLY A 61 -1.39 2.51 -21.24
CA GLY A 61 -2.08 3.70 -21.70
C GLY A 61 -2.91 4.41 -20.63
N GLY A 62 -3.12 3.78 -19.48
CA GLY A 62 -3.94 4.37 -18.41
C GLY A 62 -3.24 5.45 -17.62
N GLY A 63 -1.92 5.54 -17.68
CA GLY A 63 -1.15 6.58 -16.99
C GLY A 63 -1.09 6.46 -15.47
N THR A 64 -1.61 5.37 -14.91
CA THR A 64 -1.66 5.19 -13.45
C THR A 64 -0.55 4.27 -12.93
N CYS A 65 0.23 3.71 -13.82
CA CYS A 65 1.31 2.79 -13.47
C CYS A 65 2.44 2.90 -14.48
N LYS A 66 3.57 2.30 -14.12
CA LYS A 66 4.75 2.28 -14.98
C LYS A 66 5.58 1.04 -14.68
N VAL A 67 6.52 0.71 -15.57
CA VAL A 67 7.50 -0.34 -15.27
C VAL A 67 8.34 0.10 -14.07
N LEU A 68 8.69 -0.86 -13.22
CA LEU A 68 9.50 -0.59 -12.03
C LEU A 68 10.85 -1.27 -12.17
N GLN A 69 11.89 -0.59 -11.73
CA GLN A 69 13.23 -1.18 -11.68
C GLN A 69 13.26 -2.21 -10.55
N SER A 70 14.13 -3.22 -10.69
CA SER A 70 14.33 -4.20 -9.63
C SER A 70 14.79 -3.50 -8.36
N GLY A 71 14.30 -3.98 -7.22
CA GLY A 71 14.63 -3.37 -5.93
C GLY A 71 13.54 -3.57 -4.91
N ASN A 72 13.68 -2.86 -3.80
CA ASN A 72 12.77 -2.95 -2.67
C ASN A 72 11.72 -1.84 -2.72
N TYR A 73 10.48 -2.21 -2.50
CA TYR A 73 9.32 -1.31 -2.53
C TYR A 73 8.37 -1.66 -1.38
N LEU A 74 7.37 -0.82 -1.19
CA LEU A 74 6.28 -1.08 -0.25
C LEU A 74 4.98 -1.23 -1.04
N MET A 75 4.12 -2.15 -0.62
CA MET A 75 2.87 -2.46 -1.30
C MET A 75 1.71 -2.40 -0.33
N VAL A 76 0.61 -1.80 -0.77
CA VAL A 76 -0.65 -1.78 -0.02
C VAL A 76 -1.68 -2.54 -0.83
N GLU A 77 -2.27 -3.58 -0.24
CA GLU A 77 -3.38 -4.30 -0.84
C GLU A 77 -4.68 -3.63 -0.40
N LEU A 78 -5.46 -3.17 -1.37
CA LEU A 78 -6.72 -2.51 -1.08
C LEU A 78 -7.83 -3.52 -0.82
N PRO A 79 -8.87 -3.16 -0.05
CA PRO A 79 -10.02 -4.03 0.14
C PRO A 79 -10.69 -4.36 -1.19
N LYS A 80 -11.42 -5.48 -1.22
CA LYS A 80 -12.20 -5.88 -2.40
C LYS A 80 -13.16 -4.77 -2.81
N ASN A 81 -13.27 -4.52 -4.11
CA ASN A 81 -14.12 -3.49 -4.71
C ASN A 81 -13.62 -2.06 -4.52
N TYR A 82 -12.39 -1.88 -4.05
CA TYR A 82 -11.74 -0.57 -4.01
C TYR A 82 -10.66 -0.51 -5.08
N GLY A 83 -10.54 0.64 -5.74
CA GLY A 83 -9.58 0.84 -6.81
C GLY A 83 -10.24 0.82 -8.18
N MET A 84 -9.44 1.02 -9.23
CA MET A 84 -9.93 1.20 -10.60
C MET A 84 -10.06 -0.10 -11.41
N TYR A 85 -9.51 -1.19 -10.91
CA TYR A 85 -9.51 -2.47 -11.62
C TYR A 85 -10.49 -3.46 -11.01
N ASP A 86 -10.98 -4.40 -11.81
CA ASP A 86 -11.89 -5.46 -11.38
C ASP A 86 -11.17 -6.64 -10.69
N CYS A 87 -9.95 -6.47 -10.32
CA CYS A 87 -9.13 -7.46 -9.63
C CYS A 87 -8.80 -6.96 -8.23
N LYS A 88 -7.90 -7.64 -7.54
CA LYS A 88 -7.35 -7.14 -6.29
C LYS A 88 -6.44 -5.96 -6.60
N ASN A 89 -6.88 -4.77 -6.23
CA ASN A 89 -6.10 -3.55 -6.47
C ASN A 89 -5.02 -3.38 -5.42
N VAL A 90 -3.84 -2.97 -5.86
CA VAL A 90 -2.72 -2.67 -4.96
C VAL A 90 -2.11 -1.33 -5.33
N GLU A 91 -1.53 -0.67 -4.34
CA GLU A 91 -0.74 0.54 -4.52
C GLU A 91 0.71 0.23 -4.25
N MET A 92 1.60 0.74 -5.11
CA MET A 92 3.04 0.58 -4.90
C MET A 92 3.64 1.90 -4.45
N TYR A 93 4.55 1.81 -3.50
CA TYR A 93 5.22 2.94 -2.89
C TYR A 93 6.72 2.77 -2.94
N ARG A 94 7.43 3.87 -3.12
CA ARG A 94 8.89 3.94 -3.01
C ARG A 94 9.22 4.60 -1.68
N GLY A 95 10.09 3.97 -0.90
CA GLY A 95 10.51 4.53 0.37
C GLY A 95 11.10 3.47 1.28
N ASP A 96 11.48 3.91 2.46
CA ASP A 96 12.09 3.06 3.47
C ASP A 96 11.04 2.27 4.23
N GLN A 97 11.33 1.00 4.46
CA GLN A 97 10.50 0.12 5.28
C GLN A 97 10.38 0.67 6.71
N ASP A 98 11.43 1.34 7.20
CA ASP A 98 11.48 1.90 8.54
C ASP A 98 10.65 3.18 8.68
N LYS A 99 10.30 3.82 7.57
CA LYS A 99 9.53 5.06 7.54
C LYS A 99 8.41 4.96 6.51
N PRO A 100 7.44 4.05 6.71
CA PRO A 100 6.40 3.83 5.71
C PRO A 100 5.50 5.05 5.48
N GLU A 101 5.34 5.91 6.47
CA GLU A 101 4.53 7.12 6.35
C GLU A 101 5.17 8.16 5.42
N ALA A 102 6.47 8.07 5.19
CA ALA A 102 7.20 8.97 4.28
C ALA A 102 7.31 8.41 2.86
N ALA A 103 6.76 7.21 2.62
CA ALA A 103 6.84 6.58 1.30
C ALA A 103 5.98 7.31 0.29
N GLU A 104 6.47 7.37 -0.95
CA GLU A 104 5.80 8.04 -2.06
C GLU A 104 5.07 7.01 -2.93
N LYS A 105 3.79 7.25 -3.19
CA LYS A 105 3.00 6.41 -4.08
C LYS A 105 3.50 6.55 -5.52
N ILE A 106 3.77 5.44 -6.17
CA ILE A 106 4.30 5.42 -7.53
C ILE A 106 3.38 4.77 -8.55
N GLY A 107 2.32 4.11 -8.14
CA GLY A 107 1.37 3.56 -9.11
C GLY A 107 0.30 2.68 -8.51
N ASP A 108 -0.73 2.43 -9.30
CA ASP A 108 -1.83 1.54 -9.00
C ASP A 108 -1.76 0.33 -9.94
N TYR A 109 -1.92 -0.87 -9.40
CA TYR A 109 -1.76 -2.10 -10.13
C TYR A 109 -2.84 -3.11 -9.76
N CYS A 110 -2.98 -4.13 -10.62
CA CYS A 110 -3.85 -5.27 -10.39
C CYS A 110 -3.00 -6.46 -9.94
N LEU A 111 -3.30 -7.04 -8.80
CA LEU A 111 -2.56 -8.19 -8.28
C LEU A 111 -3.08 -9.46 -8.93
N VAL A 112 -2.16 -10.21 -9.54
CA VAL A 112 -2.43 -11.51 -10.15
C VAL A 112 -1.57 -12.55 -9.46
N GLU A 113 -2.18 -13.51 -8.82
CA GLU A 113 -1.44 -14.59 -8.17
C GLU A 113 -1.00 -15.63 -9.20
N LYS A 114 0.23 -16.10 -9.03
CA LYS A 114 0.78 -17.17 -9.86
C LYS A 114 0.44 -18.54 -9.33
#